data_be053758972a0dc1944aa281c4d849b7
#
_entry.id   be053758972a0dc1944aa281c4d849b7
#
_cell.length_a   1.000
_cell.length_b   1.000
_cell.length_c   1.000
_cell.angle_alpha   90.00
_cell.angle_beta   90.00
_cell.angle_gamma   90.00
#
_symmetry.space_group_name_H-M   'P 1'
#
loop_
_entity.id
_entity.type
_entity.pdbx_description
1 polymer ?
#
loop_
_entity_poly.entity_id
_entity_poly.type
_entity_poly.pdbx_seq_one_letter_code
_entity_poly.pdbx_strand_id
1 'polypeptide(L)'
;MKPKYLVSLEQVANIDAKERAELKRVTDLFAFRSNDYYLSLINWEDLKDPIRRLIIPNPGELEPWGHLDPSSEHRYTRAPGLQHKYRETALMLVSDACGGLCRYCFRKRLFIKDAREVNKDVSKGLDYIR
;
A
#
# COMPACT_ATOMS: atom_id res chain seq x y z
N MET A 1 11.08 13.71 -16.44
CA MET A 1 10.10 14.45 -15.60
C MET A 1 9.93 13.70 -14.28
N LYS A 2 9.91 14.40 -13.16
CA LYS A 2 9.64 13.72 -11.86
C LYS A 2 8.13 13.52 -11.72
N PRO A 3 7.63 12.32 -11.39
CA PRO A 3 6.22 12.08 -11.19
C PRO A 3 5.70 12.90 -10.00
N LYS A 4 4.51 13.46 -10.14
CA LYS A 4 3.79 14.12 -9.06
C LYS A 4 2.99 13.08 -8.28
N TYR A 5 3.28 12.93 -7.01
CA TYR A 5 2.56 12.01 -6.14
C TYR A 5 1.23 12.58 -5.66
N LEU A 6 0.23 11.72 -5.60
CA LEU A 6 -1.11 12.01 -5.09
C LEU A 6 -1.38 11.06 -3.92
N VAL A 7 -1.80 11.62 -2.81
CA VAL A 7 -2.03 10.89 -1.55
C VAL A 7 -3.48 11.00 -1.06
N SER A 8 -4.32 11.71 -1.81
CA SER A 8 -5.74 11.87 -1.53
C SER A 8 -6.56 11.75 -2.82
N LEU A 9 -7.75 11.17 -2.73
CA LEU A 9 -8.71 11.11 -3.84
C LEU A 9 -9.20 12.49 -4.29
N GLU A 10 -9.10 13.50 -3.43
CA GLU A 10 -9.42 14.89 -3.78
C GLU A 10 -8.51 15.44 -4.90
N GLN A 11 -7.33 14.85 -5.05
CA GLN A 11 -6.36 15.24 -6.07
C GLN A 11 -6.60 14.53 -7.42
N VAL A 12 -7.56 13.61 -7.50
CA VAL A 12 -7.90 12.84 -8.71
C VAL A 12 -9.08 13.50 -9.39
N ALA A 13 -8.82 14.20 -10.48
CA ALA A 13 -9.84 15.00 -11.18
C ALA A 13 -10.94 14.15 -11.85
N ASN A 14 -10.61 12.93 -12.26
CA ASN A 14 -11.51 12.05 -13.02
C ASN A 14 -12.50 11.25 -12.17
N ILE A 15 -12.51 11.44 -10.85
CA ILE A 15 -13.47 10.84 -9.93
C ILE A 15 -14.49 11.90 -9.54
N ASP A 16 -15.76 11.63 -9.76
CA ASP A 16 -16.83 12.55 -9.39
C ASP A 16 -17.08 12.60 -7.87
N ALA A 17 -17.89 13.55 -7.43
CA ALA A 17 -18.13 13.77 -6.01
C ALA A 17 -18.85 12.58 -5.34
N LYS A 18 -19.75 11.89 -6.06
CA LYS A 18 -20.48 10.73 -5.55
C LYS A 18 -19.54 9.55 -5.36
N GLU A 19 -18.79 9.19 -6.38
CA GLU A 19 -17.81 8.12 -6.32
C GLU A 19 -16.75 8.41 -5.24
N ARG A 20 -16.26 9.64 -5.16
CA ARG A 20 -15.30 10.06 -4.13
C ARG A 20 -15.83 9.85 -2.71
N ALA A 21 -17.09 10.17 -2.46
CA ALA A 21 -17.73 9.96 -1.16
C ALA A 21 -17.83 8.47 -0.81
N GLU A 22 -18.16 7.61 -1.77
CA GLU A 22 -18.20 6.16 -1.59
C GLU A 22 -16.80 5.59 -1.27
N LEU A 23 -15.79 6.02 -2.02
CA LEU A 23 -14.42 5.55 -1.86
C LEU A 23 -13.72 6.09 -0.61
N LYS A 24 -14.22 7.19 -0.04
CA LYS A 24 -13.69 7.76 1.20
C LYS A 24 -13.69 6.74 2.34
N ARG A 25 -14.71 5.92 2.47
CA ARG A 25 -14.79 4.86 3.49
C ARG A 25 -13.63 3.87 3.38
N VAL A 26 -13.17 3.59 2.16
CA VAL A 26 -12.03 2.72 1.92
C VAL A 26 -10.73 3.42 2.29
N THR A 27 -10.58 4.70 1.92
CA THR A 27 -9.36 5.46 2.19
C THR A 27 -9.22 5.90 3.64
N ASP A 28 -10.30 5.90 4.41
CA ASP A 28 -10.25 6.10 5.87
C ASP A 28 -9.55 4.92 6.58
N LEU A 29 -9.57 3.73 5.98
CA LEU A 29 -8.91 2.52 6.50
C LEU A 29 -7.61 2.19 5.78
N PHE A 30 -7.63 2.20 4.45
CA PHE A 30 -6.50 1.84 3.59
C PHE A 30 -6.00 3.04 2.81
N ALA A 31 -4.77 3.45 3.04
CA ALA A 31 -4.19 4.61 2.37
C ALA A 31 -4.35 4.56 0.84
N PHE A 32 -4.59 5.71 0.25
CA PHE A 32 -4.48 5.93 -1.19
C PHE A 32 -3.13 6.57 -1.49
N ARG A 33 -2.44 6.06 -2.50
CA ARG A 33 -1.25 6.70 -3.07
C ARG A 33 -1.10 6.29 -4.52
N SER A 34 -0.90 7.28 -5.37
CA SER A 34 -0.62 7.11 -6.80
C SER A 34 0.31 8.21 -7.27
N ASN A 35 0.51 8.32 -8.56
CA ASN A 35 1.18 9.43 -9.22
C ASN A 35 0.48 9.77 -10.54
N ASP A 36 0.79 10.93 -11.09
CA ASP A 36 0.21 11.45 -12.32
C ASP A 36 0.45 10.52 -13.53
N TYR A 37 1.59 9.82 -13.56
CA TYR A 37 1.88 8.87 -14.62
C TYR A 37 0.90 7.68 -14.60
N TYR A 38 0.69 7.02 -13.47
CA TYR A 38 -0.29 5.93 -13.38
C TYR A 38 -1.70 6.40 -13.71
N LEU A 39 -2.09 7.58 -13.23
CA LEU A 39 -3.41 8.12 -13.53
C LEU A 39 -3.60 8.43 -15.01
N SER A 40 -2.54 8.83 -15.72
CA SER A 40 -2.57 9.07 -17.16
C SER A 40 -2.74 7.82 -18.01
N LEU A 41 -2.45 6.65 -17.46
CA LEU A 41 -2.59 5.35 -18.14
C LEU A 41 -4.00 4.78 -18.06
N ILE A 42 -4.86 5.33 -17.18
CA ILE A 42 -6.21 4.81 -16.95
C ILE A 42 -7.13 5.22 -18.10
N ASN A 43 -7.84 4.24 -18.67
CA ASN A 43 -9.03 4.51 -19.46
C ASN A 43 -10.21 4.77 -18.50
N TRP A 44 -10.52 6.05 -18.24
CA TRP A 44 -11.54 6.47 -17.29
C TRP A 44 -12.97 6.15 -17.71
N GLU A 45 -13.21 5.85 -18.99
CA GLU A 45 -14.52 5.43 -19.52
C GLU A 45 -14.80 3.95 -19.24
N ASP A 46 -13.76 3.16 -18.95
CA ASP A 46 -13.86 1.75 -18.60
C ASP A 46 -13.66 1.50 -17.10
N LEU A 47 -14.74 1.24 -16.38
CA LEU A 47 -14.68 0.88 -14.95
C LEU A 47 -13.90 -0.41 -14.67
N LYS A 48 -13.66 -1.24 -15.69
CA LYS A 48 -12.89 -2.48 -15.60
C LYS A 48 -11.44 -2.31 -16.06
N ASP A 49 -11.03 -1.09 -16.41
CA ASP A 49 -9.65 -0.81 -16.78
C ASP A 49 -8.67 -1.38 -15.75
N PRO A 50 -7.65 -2.16 -16.17
CA PRO A 50 -6.76 -2.86 -15.23
C PRO A 50 -5.91 -1.91 -14.38
N ILE A 51 -5.49 -0.76 -14.94
CA ILE A 51 -4.72 0.23 -14.18
C ILE A 51 -5.62 0.96 -13.19
N ARG A 52 -6.86 1.29 -13.58
CA ARG A 52 -7.86 1.85 -12.66
C ARG A 52 -8.08 0.91 -11.47
N ARG A 53 -8.33 -0.37 -11.74
CA ARG A 53 -8.55 -1.39 -10.70
C ARG A 53 -7.33 -1.63 -9.82
N LEU A 54 -6.13 -1.41 -10.36
CA LEU A 54 -4.89 -1.53 -9.60
C LEU A 54 -4.72 -0.39 -8.59
N ILE A 55 -5.09 0.83 -8.95
CA ILE A 55 -4.72 2.06 -8.23
C ILE A 55 -5.90 2.69 -7.49
N ILE A 56 -7.09 2.73 -8.12
CA ILE A 56 -8.26 3.36 -7.52
C ILE A 56 -8.92 2.41 -6.52
N PRO A 57 -9.23 2.88 -5.30
CA PRO A 57 -9.91 2.08 -4.29
C PRO A 57 -11.23 1.47 -4.77
N ASN A 58 -11.63 0.38 -4.15
CA ASN A 58 -12.90 -0.28 -4.43
C ASN A 58 -13.63 -0.59 -3.12
N PRO A 59 -14.96 -0.37 -3.02
CA PRO A 59 -15.74 -0.68 -1.83
C PRO A 59 -15.62 -2.14 -1.35
N GLY A 60 -15.38 -3.09 -2.26
CA GLY A 60 -15.14 -4.49 -1.93
C GLY A 60 -13.91 -4.74 -1.05
N GLU A 61 -13.01 -3.76 -0.93
CA GLU A 61 -11.88 -3.86 0.01
C GLU A 61 -12.31 -3.83 1.49
N LEU A 62 -13.52 -3.41 1.77
CA LEU A 62 -14.12 -3.39 3.12
C LEU A 62 -14.75 -4.73 3.50
N GLU A 63 -14.88 -5.67 2.57
CA GLU A 63 -15.42 -6.99 2.84
C GLU A 63 -14.51 -7.76 3.82
N PRO A 64 -15.05 -8.33 4.90
CA PRO A 64 -14.28 -8.94 5.97
C PRO A 64 -13.81 -10.37 5.62
N TRP A 65 -13.07 -10.52 4.53
CA TRP A 65 -12.52 -11.82 4.13
C TRP A 65 -10.99 -11.78 4.04
N GLY A 66 -10.36 -12.93 4.32
CA GLY A 66 -8.91 -13.07 4.25
C GLY A 66 -8.18 -12.45 5.44
N HIS A 67 -6.87 -12.30 5.29
CA HIS A 67 -5.98 -11.75 6.31
C HIS A 67 -5.06 -10.69 5.72
N LEU A 68 -4.82 -9.60 6.46
CA LEU A 68 -3.88 -8.54 6.06
C LEU A 68 -2.41 -9.01 6.09
N ASP A 69 -2.12 -10.09 6.80
CA ASP A 69 -0.81 -10.76 6.81
C ASP A 69 -0.97 -12.22 6.34
N PRO A 70 -1.22 -12.46 5.03
CA PRO A 70 -1.55 -13.78 4.50
C PRO A 70 -0.42 -14.81 4.63
N SER A 71 0.82 -14.36 4.75
CA SER A 71 2.00 -15.23 4.95
C SER A 71 2.46 -15.33 6.40
N SER A 72 1.72 -14.73 7.34
CA SER A 72 2.10 -14.66 8.76
C SER A 72 3.52 -14.12 8.94
N GLU A 73 3.88 -13.08 8.19
CA GLU A 73 5.23 -12.49 8.21
C GLU A 73 5.63 -11.98 9.61
N HIS A 74 4.64 -11.55 10.42
CA HIS A 74 4.86 -11.11 11.79
C HIS A 74 5.58 -12.17 12.65
N ARG A 75 5.37 -13.47 12.40
CA ARG A 75 6.01 -14.58 13.12
C ARG A 75 7.53 -14.65 12.91
N TYR A 76 7.99 -14.05 11.83
CA TYR A 76 9.41 -14.05 11.43
C TYR A 76 10.13 -12.77 11.80
N THR A 77 9.48 -11.85 12.52
CA THR A 77 10.10 -10.62 13.03
C THR A 77 11.15 -10.96 14.07
N ARG A 78 12.41 -10.56 13.84
CA ARG A 78 13.57 -10.84 14.71
C ARG A 78 14.12 -9.57 15.35
N ALA A 79 13.95 -8.44 14.70
CA ALA A 79 14.27 -7.12 15.19
C ALA A 79 13.26 -6.10 14.62
N PRO A 80 13.16 -4.88 15.16
CA PRO A 80 12.27 -3.87 14.60
C PRO A 80 12.54 -3.67 13.10
N GLY A 81 11.49 -3.85 12.28
CA GLY A 81 11.58 -3.74 10.83
C GLY A 81 12.33 -4.87 10.12
N LEU A 82 12.74 -5.93 10.82
CA LEU A 82 13.46 -7.05 10.21
C LEU A 82 12.70 -8.35 10.37
N GLN A 83 12.52 -9.05 9.25
CA GLN A 83 11.90 -10.37 9.16
C GLN A 83 12.92 -11.37 8.60
N HIS A 84 13.04 -12.54 9.22
CA HIS A 84 13.94 -13.61 8.83
C HIS A 84 13.18 -14.92 8.75
N LYS A 85 12.63 -15.21 7.58
CA LYS A 85 11.85 -16.42 7.28
C LYS A 85 12.72 -17.53 6.69
N TYR A 86 13.60 -17.20 5.78
CA TYR A 86 14.44 -18.14 5.04
C TYR A 86 15.87 -18.08 5.54
N ARG A 87 16.53 -19.24 5.60
CA ARG A 87 17.87 -19.41 6.21
C ARG A 87 18.89 -18.34 5.80
N GLU A 88 18.92 -17.99 4.54
CA GLU A 88 19.96 -17.12 3.96
C GLU A 88 19.44 -15.75 3.51
N THR A 89 18.17 -15.42 3.88
CA THR A 89 17.55 -14.18 3.41
C THR A 89 16.75 -13.52 4.52
N ALA A 90 17.14 -12.31 4.87
CA ALA A 90 16.37 -11.43 5.74
C ALA A 90 15.77 -10.26 4.94
N LEU A 91 14.58 -9.83 5.33
CA LEU A 91 13.88 -8.69 4.77
C LEU A 91 13.88 -7.55 5.78
N MET A 92 14.38 -6.38 5.38
CA MET A 92 14.25 -5.17 6.16
C MET A 92 13.17 -4.25 5.58
N LEU A 93 12.20 -3.89 6.40
CA LEU A 93 11.12 -2.96 6.10
C LEU A 93 11.57 -1.54 6.49
N VAL A 94 12.24 -0.87 5.59
CA VAL A 94 12.93 0.41 5.85
C VAL A 94 12.14 1.63 5.42
N SER A 95 11.07 1.45 4.64
CA SER A 95 10.26 2.55 4.11
C SER A 95 8.81 2.13 3.89
N ASP A 96 7.91 3.04 4.19
CA ASP A 96 6.49 3.00 3.83
C ASP A 96 6.17 3.84 2.57
N ALA A 97 7.21 4.40 1.92
CA ALA A 97 7.06 5.12 0.67
C ALA A 97 6.92 4.14 -0.50
N CYS A 98 5.87 4.31 -1.29
CA CYS A 98 5.61 3.53 -2.48
C CYS A 98 5.22 4.45 -3.63
N GLY A 99 5.69 4.15 -4.84
CA GLY A 99 5.41 4.94 -6.05
C GLY A 99 3.94 4.92 -6.49
N GLY A 100 3.25 3.83 -6.20
CA GLY A 100 1.81 3.65 -6.35
C GLY A 100 1.37 2.50 -5.47
N LEU A 101 0.41 2.76 -4.58
CA LEU A 101 -0.08 1.75 -3.66
C LEU A 101 -1.15 0.92 -4.34
N CYS A 102 -0.75 -0.24 -4.86
CA CYS A 102 -1.68 -1.15 -5.53
C CYS A 102 -2.73 -1.70 -4.55
N ARG A 103 -3.98 -1.81 -5.02
CA ARG A 103 -5.10 -2.29 -4.18
C ARG A 103 -4.96 -3.75 -3.79
N TYR A 104 -4.15 -4.51 -4.52
CA TYR A 104 -3.78 -5.91 -4.25
C TYR A 104 -2.47 -6.05 -3.47
N CYS A 105 -2.00 -5.00 -2.79
CA CYS A 105 -0.71 -5.04 -2.11
C CYS A 105 -0.65 -6.18 -1.10
N PHE A 106 0.31 -7.07 -1.27
CA PHE A 106 0.55 -8.18 -0.37
C PHE A 106 0.89 -7.71 1.07
N ARG A 107 1.51 -6.54 1.19
CA ARG A 107 1.83 -5.88 2.46
C ARG A 107 0.93 -4.68 2.73
N LYS A 108 -0.34 -4.75 2.34
CA LYS A 108 -1.33 -3.68 2.55
C LYS A 108 -1.39 -3.20 4.00
N ARG A 109 -1.15 -4.09 4.95
CA ARG A 109 -1.10 -3.79 6.39
C ARG A 109 -0.06 -2.73 6.77
N LEU A 110 1.03 -2.57 5.98
CA LEU A 110 2.05 -1.55 6.23
C LEU A 110 1.56 -0.12 5.97
N PHE A 111 0.42 0.02 5.29
CA PHE A 111 -0.15 1.29 4.84
C PHE A 111 -1.50 1.58 5.50
N ILE A 112 -1.91 0.80 6.50
CA ILE A 112 -3.06 1.14 7.34
C ILE A 112 -2.66 2.18 8.38
N LYS A 113 -3.65 2.86 8.93
CA LYS A 113 -3.44 3.82 10.03
C LYS A 113 -2.76 3.11 11.20
N ASP A 114 -1.77 3.76 11.78
CA ASP A 114 -0.99 3.26 12.92
C ASP A 114 -0.13 2.00 12.66
N ALA A 115 0.12 1.64 11.40
CA ALA A 115 1.10 0.61 11.07
C ALA A 115 2.50 0.99 11.57
N ARG A 116 3.20 0.06 12.25
CA ARG A 116 4.50 0.31 12.89
C ARG A 116 5.56 -0.73 12.53
N GLU A 117 5.32 -1.54 11.50
CA GLU A 117 6.26 -2.58 11.09
C GLU A 117 7.49 -2.01 10.36
N VAL A 118 7.35 -0.86 9.71
CA VAL A 118 8.46 -0.18 9.03
C VAL A 118 9.33 0.53 10.06
N ASN A 119 10.65 0.30 10.00
CA ASN A 119 11.61 0.97 10.85
C ASN A 119 12.72 1.62 10.03
N LYS A 120 12.85 2.92 10.13
CA LYS A 120 13.89 3.69 9.43
C LYS A 120 15.28 3.53 10.08
N ASP A 121 15.32 3.23 11.38
CA ASP A 121 16.55 2.86 12.06
C ASP A 121 16.85 1.37 11.80
N VAL A 122 17.81 1.13 10.94
CA VAL A 122 18.21 -0.22 10.51
C VAL A 122 19.31 -0.84 11.40
N SER A 123 19.80 -0.13 12.40
CA SER A 123 20.95 -0.56 13.22
C SER A 123 20.74 -1.94 13.84
N LYS A 124 19.63 -2.18 14.52
CA LYS A 124 19.31 -3.47 15.13
C LYS A 124 19.13 -4.60 14.11
N GLY A 125 18.62 -4.29 12.93
CA GLY A 125 18.53 -5.24 11.83
C GLY A 125 19.89 -5.64 11.30
N LEU A 126 20.78 -4.68 11.12
CA LEU A 126 22.17 -4.93 10.68
C LEU A 126 22.97 -5.72 11.73
N ASP A 127 22.79 -5.43 13.02
CA ASP A 127 23.44 -6.19 14.10
C ASP A 127 22.98 -7.65 14.13
N TYR A 128 21.72 -7.92 13.82
CA TYR A 128 21.20 -9.28 13.71
C TYR A 128 21.77 -10.05 12.50
N ILE A 129 22.04 -9.38 11.38
CA ILE A 129 22.53 -10.01 10.14
C ILE A 129 24.03 -10.31 10.19
N ARG A 130 24.81 -9.57 10.95
CA ARG A 130 26.26 -9.75 11.13
C ARG A 130 26.60 -11.00 11.93
#